data_413e8ede739f1b739ace503113aebec2
#
_entry.id   413e8ede739f1b739ace503113aebec2
#
_cell.length_a   1.000
_cell.length_b   1.000
_cell.length_c   1.000
_cell.angle_alpha   90.00
_cell.angle_beta   90.00
_cell.angle_gamma   90.00
#
_symmetry.space_group_name_H-M   'P 1'
#
loop_
_entity.id
_entity.type
_entity.pdbx_description
1 polymer ?
#
loop_
_entity_poly.entity_id
_entity_poly.type
_entity_poly.pdbx_seq_one_letter_code
_entity_poly.pdbx_strand_id
1 'polypeptide(L)' 'MTIKEAVVARVTALLAERSMRPIELAKRAGLTPSTVYSFLDPNRREATINVIQKICEGLGVSVAEFFDDEMFK' A
#
# COMPACT_ATOMS: atom_id res chain seq x y z
N MET A 1 -4.39 0.22 -16.84
CA MET A 1 -4.18 -0.01 -15.38
C MET A 1 -5.22 0.75 -14.59
N THR A 2 -5.88 0.09 -13.65
CA THR A 2 -6.83 0.78 -12.77
C THR A 2 -6.06 1.50 -11.67
N ILE A 3 -6.72 2.44 -11.00
CA ILE A 3 -6.09 3.13 -9.87
C ILE A 3 -5.72 2.15 -8.74
N LYS A 4 -6.52 1.12 -8.52
CA LYS A 4 -6.21 0.11 -7.51
C LYS A 4 -4.94 -0.66 -7.88
N GLU A 5 -4.80 -1.03 -9.15
CA GLU A 5 -3.59 -1.70 -9.62
C GLU A 5 -2.36 -0.81 -9.45
N ALA A 6 -2.48 0.48 -9.74
CA ALA A 6 -1.39 1.43 -9.56
C ALA A 6 -1.02 1.55 -8.07
N VAL A 7 -2.02 1.61 -7.19
CA VAL A 7 -1.79 1.68 -5.75
C VAL A 7 -1.06 0.43 -5.25
N VAL A 8 -1.48 -0.76 -5.69
CA VAL A 8 -0.81 -2.01 -5.32
C VAL A 8 0.63 -2.03 -5.82
N ALA A 9 0.85 -1.59 -7.07
CA ALA A 9 2.20 -1.52 -7.64
C ALA A 9 3.09 -0.57 -6.83
N ARG A 10 2.53 0.56 -6.40
CA ARG A 10 3.27 1.55 -5.59
C ARG A 10 3.66 0.96 -4.24
N VAL A 11 2.72 0.30 -3.55
CA VAL A 11 3.01 -0.36 -2.28
C VAL A 11 4.09 -1.42 -2.46
N THR A 12 3.97 -2.24 -3.49
CA THR A 12 4.95 -3.29 -3.78
C THR A 12 6.34 -2.72 -4.00
N ALA A 13 6.44 -1.62 -4.75
CA ALA A 13 7.71 -0.96 -5.00
C ALA A 13 8.32 -0.40 -3.71
N LEU A 14 7.50 0.22 -2.86
CA LEU A 14 7.98 0.77 -1.59
C LEU A 14 8.42 -0.33 -0.63
N LEU A 15 7.70 -1.46 -0.61
CA LEU A 15 8.11 -2.61 0.19
C LEU A 15 9.47 -3.12 -0.26
N ALA A 16 9.67 -3.22 -1.58
CA ALA A 16 10.93 -3.70 -2.14
C ALA A 16 12.08 -2.76 -1.77
N GLU A 17 11.88 -1.45 -1.86
CA GLU A 17 12.90 -0.46 -1.47
C GLU A 17 13.32 -0.61 -0.02
N ARG A 18 12.39 -1.01 0.84
CA ARG A 18 12.61 -1.10 2.29
C ARG A 18 12.98 -2.53 2.73
N SER A 19 13.06 -3.45 1.80
CA SER A 19 13.25 -4.89 2.11
C SER A 19 12.23 -5.35 3.16
N MET A 20 11.00 -4.87 3.03
CA MET A 20 9.92 -5.12 3.97
C MET A 20 8.91 -6.09 3.39
N ARG A 21 8.46 -7.05 4.19
CA ARG A 21 7.44 -8.00 3.77
C ARG A 21 6.05 -7.48 4.16
N PRO A 22 4.98 -7.94 3.47
CA PRO A 22 3.62 -7.51 3.79
C PRO A 22 3.23 -7.71 5.26
N ILE A 23 3.70 -8.79 5.89
CA ILE A 23 3.37 -9.04 7.30
C ILE A 23 4.02 -7.99 8.22
N GLU A 24 5.20 -7.51 7.85
CA GLU A 24 5.86 -6.44 8.61
C GLU A 24 5.11 -5.12 8.43
N LEU A 25 4.65 -4.85 7.22
CA LEU A 25 3.83 -3.68 6.95
C LEU A 25 2.56 -3.69 7.80
N ALA A 26 1.90 -4.85 7.89
CA ALA A 26 0.69 -4.97 8.70
C ALA A 26 0.95 -4.55 10.15
N LYS A 27 2.04 -5.02 10.74
CA LYS A 27 2.41 -4.66 12.11
C LYS A 27 2.65 -3.16 12.26
N ARG A 28 3.38 -2.57 11.32
CA ARG A 28 3.71 -1.14 11.38
C ARG A 28 2.50 -0.26 11.12
N ALA A 29 1.58 -0.73 10.29
CA ALA A 29 0.39 0.02 9.91
C ALA A 29 -0.75 -0.14 10.93
N GLY A 30 -0.61 -1.05 11.89
CA GLY A 30 -1.70 -1.35 12.83
C GLY A 30 -2.85 -2.08 12.16
N LEU A 31 -2.55 -2.89 11.14
CA LEU A 31 -3.54 -3.67 10.41
C LEU A 31 -3.31 -5.14 10.65
N THR A 32 -4.36 -5.96 10.42
CA THR A 32 -4.17 -7.41 10.45
C THR A 32 -3.49 -7.84 9.16
N PRO A 33 -2.72 -8.95 9.19
CA PRO A 33 -2.12 -9.48 7.97
C PRO A 33 -3.15 -9.75 6.88
N SER A 34 -4.33 -10.28 7.23
CA SER A 34 -5.37 -10.57 6.25
C SER A 34 -5.87 -9.29 5.55
N THR A 35 -5.92 -8.17 6.26
CA THR A 35 -6.31 -6.90 5.66
C THR A 35 -5.28 -6.46 4.62
N VAL A 36 -3.99 -6.60 4.93
CA VAL A 36 -2.93 -6.23 3.99
C VAL A 36 -2.95 -7.14 2.77
N TYR A 37 -3.08 -8.45 2.97
CA TYR A 37 -3.13 -9.38 1.84
C TYR A 37 -4.37 -9.16 0.97
N SER A 38 -5.52 -8.84 1.58
CA SER A 38 -6.72 -8.48 0.82
C SER A 38 -6.50 -7.20 0.01
N PHE A 39 -5.84 -6.21 0.62
CA PHE A 39 -5.52 -4.97 -0.06
C PHE A 39 -4.64 -5.22 -1.29
N LEU A 40 -3.67 -6.12 -1.17
CA LEU A 40 -2.73 -6.43 -2.26
C LEU A 40 -3.30 -7.40 -3.30
N ASP A 41 -4.49 -7.95 -3.07
CA ASP A 41 -5.12 -8.90 -3.99
C ASP A 41 -5.55 -8.17 -5.26
N PRO A 42 -5.01 -8.55 -6.44
CA PRO A 42 -5.36 -7.90 -7.70
C PRO A 42 -6.81 -8.09 -8.12
N ASN A 43 -7.50 -9.08 -7.55
CA ASN A 43 -8.90 -9.34 -7.85
C ASN A 43 -9.85 -8.45 -7.05
N ARG A 44 -9.35 -7.75 -6.05
CA ARG A 44 -10.14 -6.82 -5.25
C ARG A 44 -9.88 -5.41 -5.75
N ARG A 45 -10.95 -4.75 -6.17
CA ARG A 45 -10.85 -3.42 -6.79
C ARG A 45 -10.94 -2.27 -5.80
N GLU A 46 -11.40 -2.55 -4.60
CA GLU A 46 -11.68 -1.51 -3.61
C GLU A 46 -10.57 -1.40 -2.57
N ALA A 47 -10.35 -0.18 -2.11
CA ALA A 47 -9.49 0.10 -0.99
C ALA A 47 -10.04 1.35 -0.32
N THR A 48 -10.13 1.34 1.00
CA THR A 48 -10.60 2.53 1.72
C THR A 48 -9.47 3.52 1.89
N ILE A 49 -9.83 4.80 1.96
CA ILE A 49 -8.86 5.86 2.21
C ILE A 49 -8.16 5.66 3.54
N ASN A 50 -8.90 5.20 4.56
CA ASN A 50 -8.31 4.94 5.88
C ASN A 50 -7.24 3.85 5.83
N VAL A 51 -7.46 2.79 5.07
CA VAL A 51 -6.47 1.72 4.91
C VAL A 51 -5.24 2.25 4.18
N ILE A 52 -5.44 3.06 3.14
CA ILE A 52 -4.33 3.68 2.42
C ILE A 52 -3.50 4.56 3.36
N GLN A 53 -4.16 5.35 4.21
CA GLN A 53 -3.47 6.19 5.17
C GLN A 53 -2.61 5.35 6.12
N LYS A 54 -3.17 4.28 6.67
CA LYS A 54 -2.44 3.39 7.57
C LYS A 54 -1.24 2.73 6.89
N ILE A 55 -1.41 2.32 5.64
CA ILE A 55 -0.31 1.76 4.86
C ILE A 55 0.80 2.79 4.67
N CYS A 56 0.45 4.03 4.36
CA CYS A 56 1.44 5.10 4.25
C CYS A 56 2.19 5.30 5.56
N GLU A 57 1.49 5.29 6.68
CA GLU A 57 2.11 5.40 8.00
C GLU A 57 3.08 4.25 8.25
N GLY A 58 2.67 3.03 7.91
CA GLY A 58 3.54 1.86 8.07
C GLY A 58 4.77 1.89 7.17
N LEU A 59 4.66 2.53 6.02
CA LEU A 59 5.78 2.69 5.09
C LEU A 59 6.64 3.91 5.41
N GLY A 60 6.18 4.79 6.29
CA GLY A 60 6.92 6.00 6.64
C GLY A 60 6.87 7.08 5.57
N VAL A 61 5.80 7.13 4.79
CA VAL A 61 5.61 8.18 3.77
C VAL A 61 4.31 8.93 4.03
N SER A 62 4.24 10.17 3.55
CA SER A 62 2.98 10.89 3.58
C SER A 62 2.08 10.41 2.44
N VAL A 63 0.78 10.68 2.54
CA VAL A 63 -0.14 10.35 1.45
C VAL A 63 0.29 11.07 0.16
N ALA A 64 0.73 12.32 0.29
CA ALA A 64 1.21 13.09 -0.87
C ALA A 64 2.41 12.43 -1.52
N GLU A 65 3.41 12.01 -0.72
CA GLU A 65 4.58 11.30 -1.25
C GLU A 65 4.21 9.99 -1.91
N PHE A 66 3.26 9.27 -1.30
CA PHE A 66 2.80 7.99 -1.83
C PHE A 66 2.28 8.15 -3.26
N PHE A 67 1.47 9.18 -3.50
CA PHE A 67 0.86 9.41 -4.81
C PHE A 67 1.72 10.26 -5.76
N ASP A 68 2.87 10.70 -5.31
CA ASP A 68 3.79 11.47 -6.15
C ASP A 68 4.71 10.51 -6.91
N ASP A 69 4.16 9.87 -7.93
CA ASP A 69 4.88 8.91 -8.76
C ASP A 69 4.29 8.93 -10.16
N GLU A 70 5.12 8.63 -11.15
CA GLU A 70 4.71 8.66 -12.55
C GLU A 70 3.50 7.76 -12.83
N MET A 71 3.37 6.65 -12.08
CA MET A 71 2.26 5.74 -12.32
C MET A 71 0.88 6.36 -12.01
N PHE A 72 0.85 7.51 -11.32
CA PHE A 72 -0.39 8.22 -11.01
C PHE A 72 -0.58 9.48 -11.86
N LYS A 73 0.36 9.75 -12.78
CA LYS A 73 0.37 11.00 -13.57
C LYS A 73 -0.01 10.80 -15.04
#